data_a54276e5254fe1cfbf8d3a5fe92ab19b
#
_entry.id   a54276e5254fe1cfbf8d3a5fe92ab19b
#
_cell.length_a   1.000
_cell.length_b   1.000
_cell.length_c   1.000
_cell.angle_alpha   90.00
_cell.angle_beta   90.00
_cell.angle_gamma   90.00
#
_symmetry.space_group_name_H-M   'P 1'
#
loop_
_entity.id
_entity.type
_entity.pdbx_description
1 polymer ?
#
loop_
_entity_poly.entity_id
_entity_poly.type
_entity_poly.pdbx_seq_one_letter_code
_entity_poly.pdbx_strand_id
1 'polypeptide(L)'
;MIKRVEINYRGVFQKILARKIGGDIVMIASRMGRVGFSNGRYSDAPERNGIPSKYFTFISPDLQEEELEAECGAKLDIDVADVSIVLDDTLVKGAESWAWYGIHALNENVQEGGTMVVLSHRSPENLLQFLGSKPHAWNLSVYDGDPSFSGMWVFKDDLTYERTLGAVAAADAGIISIEAVEAHLKAKFPKEPFRAEAARKAFDEVLENRKLVSAGAGVLWNHKIPVLPKWHEFGEGAAIPAVKRGFVPGPGGQSRNLQFERGTTKTQRPVVRFDLCTKCSLCWLECPDESFDPTPDGLYDVNYPYCVGCGKCAEVCPVKECIVMIDELRFEDDASPWEAYKKDPVGYVAWAEEHKVGGRYTHPFITGRGFEVVQGESIPMGGKRAASKKAAKLDPGGNQ
;
A
#
# COMPACT_ATOMS: atom_id res chain seq x y z
N MET A 1 -29.40 -0.44 -12.42
CA MET A 1 -28.58 0.56 -11.65
C MET A 1 -27.11 0.11 -11.69
N ILE A 2 -26.19 1.01 -12.08
CA ILE A 2 -24.77 0.68 -12.22
C ILE A 2 -24.14 0.50 -10.83
N LYS A 3 -23.47 -0.62 -10.62
CA LYS A 3 -22.66 -0.92 -9.45
C LYS A 3 -21.21 -0.54 -9.70
N ARG A 4 -20.57 0.11 -8.74
CA ARG A 4 -19.22 0.65 -8.84
C ARG A 4 -18.32 0.07 -7.78
N VAL A 5 -17.22 -0.57 -8.20
CA VAL A 5 -16.19 -1.10 -7.33
C VAL A 5 -14.93 -0.30 -7.52
N GLU A 6 -14.37 0.23 -6.45
CA GLU A 6 -13.00 0.74 -6.45
C GLU A 6 -12.06 -0.21 -5.69
N ILE A 7 -10.87 -0.41 -6.23
CA ILE A 7 -9.82 -1.19 -5.61
C ILE A 7 -8.65 -0.26 -5.35
N ASN A 8 -8.39 0.03 -4.09
CA ASN A 8 -7.30 0.86 -3.63
C ASN A 8 -6.07 0.00 -3.41
N TYR A 9 -4.96 0.36 -4.03
CA TYR A 9 -3.74 -0.43 -4.01
C TYR A 9 -2.48 0.44 -3.94
N ARG A 10 -1.36 -0.20 -3.65
CA ARG A 10 -0.06 0.43 -3.53
C ARG A 10 0.98 -0.30 -4.38
N GLY A 11 1.72 0.47 -5.20
CA GLY A 11 2.83 -0.05 -5.99
C GLY A 11 2.45 -0.96 -7.17
N VAL A 12 3.47 -1.35 -7.93
CA VAL A 12 3.31 -2.01 -9.24
C VAL A 12 2.69 -3.41 -9.12
N PHE A 13 3.03 -4.16 -8.07
CA PHE A 13 2.52 -5.54 -7.92
C PHE A 13 1.06 -5.58 -7.55
N GLN A 14 0.63 -4.72 -6.62
CA GLN A 14 -0.78 -4.61 -6.30
C GLN A 14 -1.58 -4.05 -7.48
N LYS A 15 -0.97 -3.23 -8.37
CA LYS A 15 -1.61 -2.82 -9.62
C LYS A 15 -1.94 -4.00 -10.51
N ILE A 16 -1.00 -4.92 -10.71
CA ILE A 16 -1.23 -6.13 -11.51
C ILE A 16 -2.33 -6.98 -10.87
N LEU A 17 -2.32 -7.11 -9.55
CA LEU A 17 -3.34 -7.81 -8.78
C LEU A 17 -4.71 -7.13 -8.92
N ALA A 18 -4.80 -5.81 -8.72
CA ALA A 18 -6.04 -5.05 -8.85
C ALA A 18 -6.64 -5.16 -10.26
N ARG A 19 -5.79 -5.07 -11.30
CA ARG A 19 -6.21 -5.29 -12.70
C ARG A 19 -6.78 -6.70 -12.91
N LYS A 20 -6.12 -7.72 -12.38
CA LYS A 20 -6.57 -9.11 -12.48
C LYS A 20 -7.92 -9.29 -11.77
N ILE A 21 -8.06 -8.75 -10.56
CA ILE A 21 -9.31 -8.79 -9.79
C ILE A 21 -10.43 -8.09 -10.55
N GLY A 22 -10.22 -6.85 -11.00
CA GLY A 22 -11.22 -6.07 -11.72
C GLY A 22 -11.68 -6.77 -13.01
N GLY A 23 -10.74 -7.31 -13.79
CA GLY A 23 -11.06 -8.07 -15.00
C GLY A 23 -11.87 -9.33 -14.72
N ASP A 24 -11.53 -10.07 -13.66
CA ASP A 24 -12.26 -11.28 -13.31
C ASP A 24 -13.63 -10.99 -12.65
N ILE A 25 -13.80 -9.88 -11.96
CA ILE A 25 -15.14 -9.40 -11.53
C ILE A 25 -16.05 -9.24 -12.76
N VAL A 26 -15.56 -8.57 -13.82
CA VAL A 26 -16.32 -8.41 -15.08
C VAL A 26 -16.63 -9.77 -15.72
N MET A 27 -15.67 -10.68 -15.81
CA MET A 27 -15.88 -12.01 -16.38
C MET A 27 -16.90 -12.83 -15.58
N ILE A 28 -16.86 -12.77 -14.26
CA ILE A 28 -17.82 -13.48 -13.38
C ILE A 28 -19.20 -12.85 -13.54
N ALA A 29 -19.29 -11.53 -13.52
CA ALA A 29 -20.55 -10.81 -13.71
C ALA A 29 -21.18 -11.12 -15.09
N SER A 30 -20.37 -11.20 -16.15
CA SER A 30 -20.84 -11.58 -17.50
C SER A 30 -21.46 -13.00 -17.51
N ARG A 31 -20.88 -13.94 -16.78
CA ARG A 31 -21.47 -15.29 -16.63
C ARG A 31 -22.78 -15.29 -15.85
N MET A 32 -23.03 -14.25 -15.07
CA MET A 32 -24.29 -14.01 -14.35
C MET A 32 -25.29 -13.21 -15.19
N GLY A 33 -25.00 -12.96 -16.48
CA GLY A 33 -25.88 -12.19 -17.38
C GLY A 33 -25.81 -10.68 -17.18
N ARG A 34 -24.72 -10.16 -16.60
CA ARG A 34 -24.48 -8.73 -16.39
C ARG A 34 -23.43 -8.23 -17.37
N VAL A 35 -23.47 -6.97 -17.72
CA VAL A 35 -22.40 -6.30 -18.47
C VAL A 35 -21.50 -5.52 -17.55
N GLY A 36 -20.24 -5.36 -17.93
CA GLY A 36 -19.30 -4.62 -17.14
C GLY A 36 -17.99 -4.35 -17.86
N PHE A 37 -17.28 -3.35 -17.38
CA PHE A 37 -15.90 -3.11 -17.78
C PHE A 37 -15.06 -2.67 -16.58
N SER A 38 -13.74 -2.69 -16.76
CA SER A 38 -12.82 -2.29 -15.71
C SER A 38 -11.64 -1.51 -16.29
N ASN A 39 -11.20 -0.48 -15.55
CA ASN A 39 -10.08 0.37 -15.94
C ASN A 39 -9.28 0.82 -14.73
N GLY A 40 -8.00 1.11 -14.95
CA GLY A 40 -7.12 1.69 -13.93
C GLY A 40 -7.07 3.20 -14.04
N ARG A 41 -6.97 3.90 -12.91
CA ARG A 41 -6.60 5.30 -12.93
C ARG A 41 -5.23 5.42 -13.59
N TYR A 42 -5.12 6.29 -14.59
CA TYR A 42 -3.82 6.64 -15.14
C TYR A 42 -3.04 7.42 -14.09
N SER A 43 -1.86 6.94 -13.78
CA SER A 43 -0.96 7.55 -12.80
C SER A 43 0.46 7.54 -13.33
N ASP A 44 1.04 8.71 -13.45
CA ASP A 44 2.30 8.94 -14.14
C ASP A 44 3.52 8.54 -13.28
N ALA A 45 3.76 9.25 -12.21
CA ALA A 45 4.90 9.03 -11.34
C ALA A 45 4.61 8.16 -10.10
N PRO A 46 3.40 8.17 -9.54
CA PRO A 46 3.11 7.61 -8.23
C PRO A 46 3.33 6.12 -8.09
N GLU A 47 3.05 5.35 -9.12
CA GLU A 47 3.18 3.89 -9.09
C GLU A 47 4.61 3.41 -8.87
N ARG A 48 5.58 4.21 -9.29
CA ARG A 48 7.02 3.91 -9.12
C ARG A 48 7.48 4.04 -7.67
N ASN A 49 6.78 4.85 -6.89
CA ASN A 49 7.13 5.20 -5.51
C ASN A 49 6.21 4.58 -4.48
N GLY A 50 5.32 3.64 -4.89
CA GLY A 50 4.36 3.02 -3.98
C GLY A 50 3.22 3.94 -3.54
N ILE A 51 2.98 5.06 -4.22
CA ILE A 51 1.83 5.93 -3.96
C ILE A 51 0.54 5.16 -4.23
N PRO A 52 -0.50 5.34 -3.39
CA PRO A 52 -1.79 4.69 -3.58
C PRO A 52 -2.39 5.04 -4.93
N SER A 53 -2.91 4.05 -5.61
CA SER A 53 -3.63 4.20 -6.86
C SER A 53 -4.94 3.42 -6.81
N LYS A 54 -5.79 3.61 -7.81
CA LYS A 54 -7.12 3.02 -7.85
C LYS A 54 -7.33 2.26 -9.14
N TYR A 55 -8.09 1.16 -9.05
CA TYR A 55 -8.63 0.43 -10.17
C TYR A 55 -10.14 0.38 -10.03
N PHE A 56 -10.87 0.61 -11.11
CA PHE A 56 -12.31 0.74 -11.10
C PHE A 56 -12.97 -0.39 -11.89
N THR A 57 -14.13 -0.83 -11.43
CA THR A 57 -14.96 -1.80 -12.12
C THR A 57 -16.41 -1.34 -12.05
N PHE A 58 -17.07 -1.36 -13.19
CA PHE A 58 -18.45 -0.96 -13.38
C PHE A 58 -19.24 -2.18 -13.84
N ILE A 59 -20.34 -2.48 -13.17
CA ILE A 59 -21.21 -3.63 -13.47
C ILE A 59 -22.65 -3.13 -13.55
N SER A 60 -23.35 -3.54 -14.60
CA SER A 60 -24.80 -3.29 -14.73
C SER A 60 -25.54 -4.57 -15.09
N PRO A 61 -26.65 -4.85 -14.42
CA PRO A 61 -27.57 -5.92 -14.83
C PRO A 61 -28.53 -5.50 -15.95
N ASP A 62 -28.69 -4.20 -16.19
CA ASP A 62 -29.81 -3.64 -16.93
C ASP A 62 -29.40 -3.00 -18.27
N LEU A 63 -28.14 -2.57 -18.40
CA LEU A 63 -27.64 -1.88 -19.59
C LEU A 63 -26.97 -2.84 -20.58
N GLN A 64 -26.90 -2.43 -21.83
CA GLN A 64 -26.00 -3.05 -22.81
C GLN A 64 -24.59 -2.47 -22.65
N GLU A 65 -23.58 -3.10 -23.27
CA GLU A 65 -22.19 -2.71 -23.09
C GLU A 65 -21.93 -1.28 -23.57
N GLU A 66 -22.46 -0.90 -24.73
CA GLU A 66 -22.31 0.45 -25.29
C GLU A 66 -23.01 1.52 -24.43
N GLU A 67 -24.13 1.18 -23.82
CA GLU A 67 -24.85 2.10 -22.92
C GLU A 67 -24.07 2.30 -21.62
N LEU A 68 -23.49 1.23 -21.07
CA LEU A 68 -22.66 1.29 -19.87
C LEU A 68 -21.38 2.11 -20.11
N GLU A 69 -20.72 1.91 -21.26
CA GLU A 69 -19.56 2.70 -21.65
C GLU A 69 -19.91 4.18 -21.84
N ALA A 70 -21.05 4.49 -22.44
CA ALA A 70 -21.51 5.86 -22.61
C ALA A 70 -21.80 6.56 -21.28
N GLU A 71 -22.41 5.86 -20.33
CA GLU A 71 -22.71 6.38 -18.99
C GLU A 71 -21.45 6.61 -18.14
N CYS A 72 -20.43 5.74 -18.27
CA CYS A 72 -19.25 5.74 -17.43
C CYS A 72 -18.01 6.33 -18.13
N GLY A 73 -17.99 6.34 -19.46
CA GLY A 73 -16.79 6.67 -20.25
C GLY A 73 -16.32 8.12 -20.16
N ALA A 74 -17.22 9.05 -19.82
CA ALA A 74 -16.85 10.44 -19.57
C ALA A 74 -16.18 10.67 -18.21
N LYS A 75 -16.35 9.73 -17.28
CA LYS A 75 -15.75 9.77 -15.94
C LYS A 75 -15.02 8.44 -15.68
N LEU A 76 -13.76 8.39 -16.01
CA LEU A 76 -12.90 7.24 -15.74
C LEU A 76 -12.65 7.04 -14.23
N ASP A 77 -12.83 8.06 -13.41
CA ASP A 77 -12.83 8.03 -11.95
C ASP A 77 -14.26 7.94 -11.41
N ILE A 78 -14.46 7.20 -10.34
CA ILE A 78 -15.74 7.15 -9.65
C ILE A 78 -15.77 8.13 -8.47
N ASP A 79 -16.88 8.87 -8.38
CA ASP A 79 -17.15 9.75 -7.23
C ASP A 79 -17.88 9.01 -6.10
N VAL A 80 -18.46 7.86 -6.45
CA VAL A 80 -19.33 7.07 -5.56
C VAL A 80 -19.03 5.59 -5.76
N ALA A 81 -18.71 4.88 -4.68
CA ALA A 81 -18.41 3.45 -4.66
C ALA A 81 -19.48 2.69 -3.88
N ASP A 82 -20.07 1.65 -4.50
CA ASP A 82 -20.88 0.64 -3.81
C ASP A 82 -19.99 -0.26 -2.94
N VAL A 83 -18.82 -0.62 -3.49
CA VAL A 83 -17.80 -1.42 -2.81
C VAL A 83 -16.44 -0.78 -2.99
N SER A 84 -15.74 -0.56 -1.88
CA SER A 84 -14.35 -0.08 -1.85
C SER A 84 -13.46 -1.18 -1.26
N ILE A 85 -12.59 -1.75 -2.06
CA ILE A 85 -11.61 -2.74 -1.64
C ILE A 85 -10.27 -2.07 -1.37
N VAL A 86 -9.63 -2.44 -0.28
CA VAL A 86 -8.35 -1.89 0.15
C VAL A 86 -7.35 -3.03 0.32
N LEU A 87 -6.33 -3.06 -0.54
CA LEU A 87 -5.32 -4.13 -0.56
C LEU A 87 -4.14 -3.87 0.40
N ASP A 88 -4.14 -2.73 1.09
CA ASP A 88 -3.10 -2.35 2.05
C ASP A 88 -3.73 -1.50 3.16
N ASP A 89 -3.77 -2.02 4.38
CA ASP A 89 -4.44 -1.38 5.51
C ASP A 89 -3.83 -0.04 5.93
N THR A 90 -2.56 0.22 5.59
CA THR A 90 -1.92 1.51 5.88
C THR A 90 -2.49 2.67 5.06
N LEU A 91 -3.24 2.38 3.99
CA LEU A 91 -3.95 3.38 3.21
C LEU A 91 -5.05 4.09 3.98
N VAL A 92 -5.52 3.53 5.11
CA VAL A 92 -6.54 4.18 5.97
C VAL A 92 -6.07 5.53 6.52
N LYS A 93 -4.75 5.78 6.58
CA LYS A 93 -4.18 7.08 6.93
C LYS A 93 -4.31 8.13 5.81
N GLY A 94 -4.95 7.78 4.73
CA GLY A 94 -5.25 8.65 3.60
C GLY A 94 -4.66 8.16 2.29
N ALA A 95 -5.29 8.57 1.21
CA ALA A 95 -4.87 8.29 -0.15
C ALA A 95 -4.66 9.59 -0.92
N GLU A 96 -3.58 9.69 -1.68
CA GLU A 96 -3.39 10.78 -2.62
C GLU A 96 -4.27 10.53 -3.84
N SER A 97 -5.09 11.50 -4.17
CA SER A 97 -5.90 11.47 -5.40
C SER A 97 -5.02 11.73 -6.62
N TRP A 98 -4.29 12.83 -6.57
CA TRP A 98 -3.26 13.28 -7.51
C TRP A 98 -2.21 14.03 -6.71
N ALA A 99 -0.98 14.10 -7.19
CA ALA A 99 0.10 14.82 -6.52
C ALA A 99 -0.25 16.29 -6.17
N TRP A 100 -1.22 16.87 -6.85
CA TRP A 100 -1.68 18.25 -6.71
C TRP A 100 -2.86 18.44 -5.75
N TYR A 101 -3.63 17.39 -5.47
CA TYR A 101 -4.88 17.49 -4.71
C TYR A 101 -4.75 17.09 -3.24
N GLY A 102 -3.55 16.73 -2.82
CA GLY A 102 -3.29 16.37 -1.43
C GLY A 102 -3.82 15.00 -1.03
N ILE A 103 -3.90 14.79 0.26
CA ILE A 103 -4.29 13.53 0.87
C ILE A 103 -5.77 13.57 1.21
N HIS A 104 -6.51 12.57 0.74
CA HIS A 104 -7.94 12.40 0.96
C HIS A 104 -8.22 11.21 1.87
N ALA A 105 -9.35 11.27 2.58
CA ALA A 105 -9.82 10.12 3.34
C ALA A 105 -10.08 8.93 2.41
N LEU A 106 -9.57 7.76 2.77
CA LEU A 106 -9.68 6.56 1.92
C LEU A 106 -11.13 6.18 1.63
N ASN A 107 -12.03 6.41 2.59
CA ASN A 107 -13.46 6.10 2.48
C ASN A 107 -14.29 7.23 1.84
N GLU A 108 -13.65 8.23 1.23
CA GLU A 108 -14.33 9.41 0.65
C GLU A 108 -15.44 9.02 -0.31
N ASN A 109 -15.19 8.05 -1.19
CA ASN A 109 -16.13 7.65 -2.24
C ASN A 109 -17.19 6.63 -1.79
N VAL A 110 -17.09 6.05 -0.60
CA VAL A 110 -18.06 5.05 -0.13
C VAL A 110 -19.42 5.71 0.05
N GLN A 111 -20.44 5.22 -0.68
CA GLN A 111 -21.78 5.77 -0.64
C GLN A 111 -22.58 5.33 0.60
N GLU A 112 -23.76 5.91 0.77
CA GLU A 112 -24.73 5.45 1.78
C GLU A 112 -25.07 3.98 1.58
N GLY A 113 -24.92 3.18 2.64
CA GLY A 113 -25.11 1.73 2.60
C GLY A 113 -23.99 0.95 1.89
N GLY A 114 -23.05 1.63 1.23
CA GLY A 114 -21.88 1.01 0.58
C GLY A 114 -20.99 0.29 1.57
N THR A 115 -20.08 -0.55 1.07
CA THR A 115 -19.19 -1.37 1.89
C THR A 115 -17.72 -1.13 1.55
N MET A 116 -16.92 -0.76 2.54
CA MET A 116 -15.46 -0.81 2.45
C MET A 116 -14.96 -2.11 3.06
N VAL A 117 -14.09 -2.81 2.36
CA VAL A 117 -13.46 -4.05 2.82
C VAL A 117 -11.95 -3.91 2.75
N VAL A 118 -11.29 -4.14 3.87
CA VAL A 118 -9.85 -3.95 4.03
C VAL A 118 -9.15 -5.29 4.24
N LEU A 119 -8.09 -5.54 3.48
CA LEU A 119 -7.16 -6.65 3.74
C LEU A 119 -6.31 -6.28 4.95
N SER A 120 -6.54 -6.94 6.08
CA SER A 120 -5.86 -6.59 7.33
C SER A 120 -6.03 -7.67 8.39
N HIS A 121 -5.04 -7.76 9.29
CA HIS A 121 -5.15 -8.51 10.55
C HIS A 121 -5.78 -7.70 11.69
N ARG A 122 -6.18 -6.44 11.43
CA ARG A 122 -6.76 -5.53 12.42
C ARG A 122 -8.27 -5.63 12.40
N SER A 123 -8.90 -5.33 13.55
CA SER A 123 -10.35 -5.24 13.60
C SER A 123 -10.88 -3.97 12.91
N PRO A 124 -12.13 -3.95 12.45
CA PRO A 124 -12.76 -2.75 11.90
C PRO A 124 -12.69 -1.54 12.84
N GLU A 125 -12.77 -1.75 14.17
CA GLU A 125 -12.67 -0.68 15.17
C GLU A 125 -11.30 0.00 15.13
N ASN A 126 -10.23 -0.79 15.00
CA ASN A 126 -8.88 -0.28 14.95
C ASN A 126 -8.60 0.51 13.65
N LEU A 127 -9.29 0.18 12.57
CA LEU A 127 -9.16 0.90 11.31
C LEU A 127 -10.02 2.17 11.29
N LEU A 128 -11.21 2.14 11.92
CA LEU A 128 -12.15 3.26 11.93
C LEU A 128 -11.56 4.53 12.54
N GLN A 129 -10.62 4.40 13.47
CA GLN A 129 -9.94 5.56 14.08
C GLN A 129 -9.11 6.41 13.09
N PHE A 130 -8.86 5.89 11.88
CA PHE A 130 -8.13 6.61 10.83
C PHE A 130 -9.05 7.05 9.68
N LEU A 131 -10.26 6.50 9.57
CA LEU A 131 -11.16 6.74 8.46
C LEU A 131 -12.01 8.01 8.68
N GLY A 132 -12.28 8.70 7.59
CA GLY A 132 -13.02 9.95 7.61
C GLY A 132 -14.47 9.77 8.04
N SER A 133 -14.97 10.73 8.83
CA SER A 133 -16.39 10.82 9.17
C SER A 133 -17.23 11.10 7.92
N LYS A 134 -18.36 10.38 7.78
CA LYS A 134 -19.28 10.52 6.65
C LYS A 134 -20.64 11.04 7.13
N PRO A 135 -21.39 11.80 6.31
CA PRO A 135 -22.72 12.28 6.67
C PRO A 135 -23.82 11.20 6.66
N HIS A 136 -23.48 9.99 6.23
CA HIS A 136 -24.38 8.85 6.08
C HIS A 136 -23.77 7.59 6.69
N ALA A 137 -24.59 6.57 6.90
CA ALA A 137 -24.15 5.26 7.38
C ALA A 137 -23.59 4.41 6.23
N TRP A 138 -22.58 3.61 6.53
CA TRP A 138 -21.91 2.72 5.59
C TRP A 138 -21.36 1.48 6.32
N ASN A 139 -20.86 0.49 5.59
CA ASN A 139 -20.35 -0.74 6.18
C ASN A 139 -18.83 -0.81 6.07
N LEU A 140 -18.17 -1.16 7.15
CA LEU A 140 -16.74 -1.48 7.20
C LEU A 140 -16.57 -2.95 7.54
N SER A 141 -15.70 -3.64 6.80
CA SER A 141 -15.34 -5.02 7.10
C SER A 141 -13.87 -5.29 6.80
N VAL A 142 -13.38 -6.43 7.29
CA VAL A 142 -12.02 -6.88 7.06
C VAL A 142 -12.02 -8.35 6.67
N TYR A 143 -11.02 -8.74 5.89
CA TYR A 143 -10.65 -10.14 5.66
C TYR A 143 -9.16 -10.29 5.91
N ASP A 144 -8.78 -11.45 6.44
CA ASP A 144 -7.43 -11.72 6.91
C ASP A 144 -6.43 -11.79 5.75
N GLY A 145 -5.26 -11.24 5.93
CA GLY A 145 -4.14 -11.28 4.99
C GLY A 145 -3.09 -10.21 5.24
N ASP A 146 -1.87 -10.51 4.84
CA ASP A 146 -0.76 -9.56 4.92
C ASP A 146 -0.83 -8.55 3.78
N PRO A 147 -0.81 -7.24 4.07
CA PRO A 147 -0.62 -6.23 3.03
C PRO A 147 0.74 -6.43 2.37
N SER A 148 0.82 -6.22 1.07
CA SER A 148 2.10 -6.30 0.39
C SER A 148 2.95 -5.05 0.65
N PHE A 149 4.28 -5.21 0.60
CA PHE A 149 5.21 -4.09 0.77
C PHE A 149 5.10 -3.09 -0.37
N SER A 150 5.02 -1.81 -0.04
CA SER A 150 5.18 -0.75 -1.02
C SER A 150 6.63 -0.66 -1.50
N GLY A 151 6.83 -0.53 -2.80
CA GLY A 151 8.13 -0.26 -3.41
C GLY A 151 9.12 -1.42 -3.43
N MET A 152 8.80 -2.55 -2.86
CA MET A 152 9.64 -3.75 -2.92
C MET A 152 9.12 -4.73 -3.98
N TRP A 153 10.05 -5.40 -4.67
CA TRP A 153 9.75 -6.43 -5.65
C TRP A 153 9.38 -7.74 -4.95
N VAL A 154 8.19 -7.77 -4.36
CA VAL A 154 7.68 -8.95 -3.66
C VAL A 154 6.51 -9.52 -4.44
N PHE A 155 6.70 -10.67 -5.03
CA PHE A 155 5.62 -11.45 -5.62
C PHE A 155 5.15 -12.47 -4.59
N LYS A 156 3.89 -12.34 -4.14
CA LYS A 156 3.25 -13.31 -3.26
C LYS A 156 2.17 -14.05 -4.03
N ASP A 157 2.19 -15.37 -3.99
CA ASP A 157 1.02 -16.20 -4.25
C ASP A 157 0.44 -16.64 -2.89
N ASP A 158 -0.22 -15.70 -2.24
CA ASP A 158 -0.77 -15.85 -0.89
C ASP A 158 -2.31 -15.94 -0.91
N LEU A 159 -2.87 -16.27 -2.06
CA LEU A 159 -4.31 -16.37 -2.28
C LEU A 159 -5.08 -15.04 -2.12
N THR A 160 -4.38 -13.90 -2.06
CA THR A 160 -5.03 -12.58 -1.94
C THR A 160 -6.00 -12.32 -3.10
N TYR A 161 -5.68 -12.78 -4.30
CA TYR A 161 -6.56 -12.65 -5.46
C TYR A 161 -7.90 -13.37 -5.24
N GLU A 162 -7.87 -14.64 -4.85
CA GLU A 162 -9.04 -15.45 -4.59
C GLU A 162 -9.86 -14.90 -3.43
N ARG A 163 -9.20 -14.56 -2.35
CA ARG A 163 -9.80 -13.99 -1.14
C ARG A 163 -10.48 -12.66 -1.44
N THR A 164 -9.87 -11.80 -2.25
CA THR A 164 -10.49 -10.52 -2.63
C THR A 164 -11.76 -10.73 -3.46
N LEU A 165 -11.80 -11.70 -4.37
CA LEU A 165 -13.03 -12.03 -5.10
C LEU A 165 -14.14 -12.48 -4.17
N GLY A 166 -13.83 -13.32 -3.17
CA GLY A 166 -14.76 -13.69 -2.11
C GLY A 166 -15.25 -12.49 -1.29
N ALA A 167 -14.34 -11.60 -0.94
CA ALA A 167 -14.66 -10.37 -0.21
C ALA A 167 -15.61 -9.44 -0.99
N VAL A 168 -15.42 -9.29 -2.30
CA VAL A 168 -16.35 -8.52 -3.17
C VAL A 168 -17.72 -9.15 -3.19
N ALA A 169 -17.81 -10.48 -3.32
CA ALA A 169 -19.10 -11.20 -3.31
C ALA A 169 -19.84 -11.01 -1.98
N ALA A 170 -19.12 -10.99 -0.85
CA ALA A 170 -19.70 -10.73 0.46
C ALA A 170 -20.13 -9.26 0.63
N ALA A 171 -19.38 -8.33 0.05
CA ALA A 171 -19.67 -6.91 0.15
C ALA A 171 -20.98 -6.54 -0.56
N ASP A 172 -21.16 -7.02 -1.78
CA ASP A 172 -22.40 -6.82 -2.56
C ASP A 172 -22.63 -7.97 -3.57
N ALA A 173 -23.56 -8.86 -3.26
CA ALA A 173 -23.97 -9.95 -4.16
C ALA A 173 -24.62 -9.44 -5.45
N GLY A 174 -25.02 -8.17 -5.52
CA GLY A 174 -25.47 -7.49 -6.72
C GLY A 174 -24.35 -7.27 -7.75
N ILE A 175 -23.09 -7.41 -7.36
CA ILE A 175 -21.92 -7.34 -8.26
C ILE A 175 -21.56 -8.73 -8.77
N ILE A 176 -21.17 -9.62 -7.87
CA ILE A 176 -20.89 -11.05 -8.15
C ILE A 176 -21.36 -11.90 -6.96
N SER A 177 -21.80 -13.14 -7.21
CA SER A 177 -22.15 -14.07 -6.14
C SER A 177 -20.97 -14.99 -5.80
N ILE A 178 -20.96 -15.51 -4.58
CA ILE A 178 -19.89 -16.41 -4.15
C ILE A 178 -19.90 -17.73 -4.92
N GLU A 179 -21.08 -18.22 -5.31
CA GLU A 179 -21.21 -19.44 -6.13
C GLU A 179 -20.59 -19.23 -7.52
N ALA A 180 -20.77 -18.03 -8.11
CA ALA A 180 -20.17 -17.68 -9.39
C ALA A 180 -18.65 -17.53 -9.27
N VAL A 181 -18.15 -16.97 -8.17
CA VAL A 181 -16.71 -16.88 -7.85
C VAL A 181 -16.10 -18.28 -7.74
N GLU A 182 -16.71 -19.17 -6.96
CA GLU A 182 -16.22 -20.54 -6.81
C GLU A 182 -16.21 -21.31 -8.15
N ALA A 183 -17.28 -21.17 -8.93
CA ALA A 183 -17.36 -21.79 -10.26
C ALA A 183 -16.25 -21.27 -11.19
N HIS A 184 -16.01 -19.95 -11.17
CA HIS A 184 -14.93 -19.34 -11.93
C HIS A 184 -13.56 -19.86 -11.51
N LEU A 185 -13.28 -19.92 -10.22
CA LEU A 185 -11.99 -20.37 -9.68
C LEU A 185 -11.75 -21.85 -9.96
N LYS A 186 -12.76 -22.69 -9.78
CA LYS A 186 -12.70 -24.14 -10.13
C LYS A 186 -12.43 -24.37 -11.62
N ALA A 187 -13.03 -23.56 -12.49
CA ALA A 187 -12.77 -23.63 -13.93
C ALA A 187 -11.37 -23.13 -14.32
N LYS A 188 -10.89 -22.08 -13.65
CA LYS A 188 -9.58 -21.46 -13.91
C LYS A 188 -8.43 -22.28 -13.34
N PHE A 189 -8.65 -22.94 -12.20
CA PHE A 189 -7.65 -23.70 -11.45
C PHE A 189 -8.17 -25.11 -11.09
N PRO A 190 -8.41 -26.00 -12.07
CA PRO A 190 -9.09 -27.26 -11.83
C PRO A 190 -8.32 -28.23 -10.92
N LYS A 191 -7.01 -28.02 -10.75
CA LYS A 191 -6.14 -28.85 -9.91
C LYS A 191 -5.90 -28.27 -8.51
N GLU A 192 -6.47 -27.10 -8.20
CA GLU A 192 -6.16 -26.32 -6.99
C GLU A 192 -7.48 -25.90 -6.28
N PRO A 193 -8.26 -26.90 -5.74
CA PRO A 193 -9.56 -26.60 -5.12
C PRO A 193 -9.48 -25.65 -3.94
N PHE A 194 -8.35 -25.62 -3.24
CA PHE A 194 -8.09 -24.71 -2.10
C PHE A 194 -8.23 -23.23 -2.47
N ARG A 195 -8.13 -22.86 -3.75
CA ARG A 195 -8.34 -21.47 -4.19
C ARG A 195 -9.80 -21.03 -4.06
N ALA A 196 -10.74 -21.92 -4.40
CA ALA A 196 -12.16 -21.64 -4.19
C ALA A 196 -12.52 -21.62 -2.70
N GLU A 197 -11.91 -22.50 -1.90
CA GLU A 197 -12.04 -22.50 -0.44
C GLU A 197 -11.53 -21.22 0.19
N ALA A 198 -10.41 -20.68 -0.29
CA ALA A 198 -9.86 -19.41 0.15
C ALA A 198 -10.82 -18.22 -0.13
N ALA A 199 -11.48 -18.22 -1.29
CA ALA A 199 -12.50 -17.22 -1.61
C ALA A 199 -13.72 -17.34 -0.67
N ARG A 200 -14.20 -18.58 -0.42
CA ARG A 200 -15.30 -18.83 0.53
C ARG A 200 -14.94 -18.37 1.94
N LYS A 201 -13.74 -18.69 2.41
CA LYS A 201 -13.26 -18.28 3.72
C LYS A 201 -13.29 -16.76 3.87
N ALA A 202 -12.76 -16.02 2.89
CA ALA A 202 -12.78 -14.55 2.94
C ALA A 202 -14.20 -13.97 2.83
N PHE A 203 -15.10 -14.63 2.10
CA PHE A 203 -16.52 -14.28 2.07
C PHE A 203 -17.16 -14.37 3.46
N ASP A 204 -16.92 -15.45 4.17
CA ASP A 204 -17.45 -15.67 5.51
C ASP A 204 -16.83 -14.66 6.50
N GLU A 205 -15.51 -14.43 6.45
CA GLU A 205 -14.82 -13.45 7.27
C GLU A 205 -15.37 -12.02 7.10
N VAL A 206 -15.67 -11.61 5.86
CA VAL A 206 -16.25 -10.29 5.58
C VAL A 206 -17.64 -10.16 6.20
N LEU A 207 -18.46 -11.20 6.15
CA LEU A 207 -19.79 -11.19 6.77
C LEU A 207 -19.72 -11.15 8.30
N GLU A 208 -18.83 -11.93 8.89
CA GLU A 208 -18.63 -11.99 10.35
C GLU A 208 -18.09 -10.67 10.90
N ASN A 209 -17.14 -10.05 10.20
CA ASN A 209 -16.48 -8.81 10.63
C ASN A 209 -17.22 -7.54 10.18
N ARG A 210 -18.39 -7.65 9.53
CA ARG A 210 -19.13 -6.50 9.03
C ARG A 210 -19.66 -5.64 10.16
N LYS A 211 -19.26 -4.37 10.16
CA LYS A 211 -19.68 -3.35 11.09
C LYS A 211 -20.41 -2.24 10.37
N LEU A 212 -21.63 -1.95 10.83
CA LEU A 212 -22.32 -0.74 10.41
C LEU A 212 -21.69 0.47 11.11
N VAL A 213 -21.16 1.37 10.32
CA VAL A 213 -20.60 2.65 10.77
C VAL A 213 -21.69 3.70 10.66
N SER A 214 -22.09 4.28 11.79
CA SER A 214 -23.13 5.32 11.82
C SER A 214 -22.65 6.62 11.19
N ALA A 215 -23.58 7.41 10.70
CA ALA A 215 -23.30 8.79 10.26
C ALA A 215 -22.57 9.57 11.36
N GLY A 216 -21.56 10.33 10.98
CA GLY A 216 -20.74 11.12 11.90
C GLY A 216 -19.63 10.34 12.61
N ALA A 217 -19.61 9.00 12.56
CA ALA A 217 -18.51 8.21 13.12
C ALA A 217 -17.26 8.26 12.23
N GLY A 218 -16.09 8.22 12.86
CA GLY A 218 -14.79 8.40 12.24
C GLY A 218 -14.13 9.71 12.65
N VAL A 219 -13.01 10.05 12.03
CA VAL A 219 -12.28 11.28 12.35
C VAL A 219 -12.69 12.43 11.43
N LEU A 220 -12.59 13.67 11.90
CA LEU A 220 -12.69 14.85 11.05
C LEU A 220 -11.43 14.91 10.18
N TRP A 221 -11.60 14.61 8.90
CA TRP A 221 -10.50 14.61 7.97
C TRP A 221 -10.29 16.01 7.41
N ASN A 222 -9.16 16.61 7.77
CA ASN A 222 -8.74 17.87 7.19
C ASN A 222 -7.86 17.58 5.96
N HIS A 223 -8.39 17.85 4.78
CA HIS A 223 -7.61 17.76 3.56
C HIS A 223 -6.40 18.66 3.64
N LYS A 224 -5.20 18.09 3.58
CA LYS A 224 -3.97 18.85 3.39
C LYS A 224 -3.83 19.11 1.89
N ILE A 225 -4.47 20.16 1.40
CA ILE A 225 -4.24 20.63 0.04
C ILE A 225 -2.98 21.48 0.05
N PRO A 226 -1.93 21.14 -0.70
CA PRO A 226 -0.75 21.98 -0.81
C PRO A 226 -1.17 23.35 -1.37
N VAL A 227 -0.82 24.40 -0.69
CA VAL A 227 -0.97 25.77 -1.22
C VAL A 227 0.13 25.94 -2.26
N LEU A 228 -0.21 25.72 -3.53
CA LEU A 228 0.72 25.99 -4.61
C LEU A 228 0.89 27.51 -4.76
N PRO A 229 2.13 28.02 -4.82
CA PRO A 229 2.37 29.41 -5.15
C PRO A 229 1.81 29.72 -6.54
N LYS A 230 1.30 30.91 -6.73
CA LYS A 230 0.87 31.38 -8.05
C LYS A 230 2.06 31.42 -9.00
N TRP A 231 1.84 31.25 -10.29
CA TRP A 231 2.92 31.19 -11.29
C TRP A 231 3.88 32.37 -11.24
N HIS A 232 3.40 33.57 -10.87
CA HIS A 232 4.20 34.78 -10.76
C HIS A 232 4.93 34.95 -9.40
N GLU A 233 4.62 34.07 -8.44
CA GLU A 233 5.30 34.01 -7.14
C GLU A 233 6.54 33.09 -7.19
N PHE A 234 6.69 32.32 -8.28
CA PHE A 234 7.96 31.64 -8.56
C PHE A 234 8.98 32.69 -8.94
N GLY A 235 9.99 32.91 -8.13
CA GLY A 235 11.11 33.81 -8.46
C GLY A 235 11.79 33.34 -9.76
N GLU A 236 12.16 34.26 -10.62
CA GLU A 236 12.99 33.95 -11.79
C GLU A 236 14.26 33.24 -11.32
N GLY A 237 14.56 32.10 -11.91
CA GLY A 237 15.73 31.31 -11.56
C GLY A 237 15.69 30.65 -10.19
N ALA A 238 14.52 30.54 -9.57
CA ALA A 238 14.37 29.64 -8.42
C ALA A 238 14.74 28.23 -8.86
N ALA A 239 16.02 27.87 -8.68
CA ALA A 239 16.43 26.49 -8.78
C ALA A 239 15.63 25.73 -7.75
N ILE A 240 14.67 24.93 -8.21
CA ILE A 240 14.16 23.84 -7.37
C ILE A 240 15.40 23.10 -6.92
N PRO A 241 15.68 23.01 -5.60
CA PRO A 241 16.83 22.27 -5.13
C PRO A 241 16.78 20.88 -5.72
N ALA A 242 17.46 20.67 -6.81
CA ALA A 242 17.51 19.35 -7.41
C ALA A 242 18.28 18.46 -6.47
N VAL A 243 17.77 17.29 -6.21
CA VAL A 243 18.45 16.22 -5.52
C VAL A 243 19.77 15.95 -6.25
N LYS A 244 20.87 16.45 -5.71
CA LYS A 244 22.22 16.17 -6.19
C LYS A 244 22.99 15.46 -5.11
N ARG A 245 22.71 14.18 -4.99
CA ARG A 245 23.43 13.34 -4.06
C ARG A 245 24.92 13.28 -4.45
N GLY A 246 25.79 13.60 -3.50
CA GLY A 246 27.23 13.52 -3.67
C GLY A 246 27.89 14.60 -4.56
N PHE A 247 27.14 15.57 -5.07
CA PHE A 247 27.66 16.68 -5.84
C PHE A 247 27.25 18.01 -5.23
N VAL A 248 28.13 18.97 -5.28
CA VAL A 248 28.03 20.37 -4.88
C VAL A 248 26.79 20.65 -4.02
N PRO A 249 26.97 20.96 -2.73
CA PRO A 249 25.87 21.39 -1.88
C PRO A 249 25.14 22.54 -2.57
N GLY A 250 23.85 22.35 -2.78
CA GLY A 250 22.99 23.45 -3.21
C GLY A 250 23.05 24.58 -2.19
N PRO A 251 22.57 25.78 -2.53
CA PRO A 251 22.49 26.86 -1.57
C PRO A 251 21.74 26.38 -0.32
N GLY A 252 22.43 26.28 0.80
CA GLY A 252 21.87 25.80 2.06
C GLY A 252 22.14 24.32 2.39
N GLY A 253 22.90 23.56 1.59
CA GLY A 253 23.32 22.19 1.92
C GLY A 253 22.21 21.14 1.87
N GLN A 254 21.05 21.47 1.34
CA GLN A 254 19.92 20.54 1.20
C GLN A 254 19.84 20.03 -0.21
N SER A 255 19.87 18.72 -0.34
CA SER A 255 19.76 18.01 -1.63
C SER A 255 18.35 17.48 -1.92
N ARG A 256 17.46 17.48 -0.92
CA ARG A 256 16.08 17.02 -1.11
C ARG A 256 15.16 18.13 -1.61
N ASN A 257 14.15 17.73 -2.35
CA ASN A 257 13.08 18.64 -2.76
C ASN A 257 12.08 18.81 -1.62
N LEU A 258 12.14 19.97 -0.94
CA LEU A 258 11.28 20.30 0.20
C LEU A 258 9.80 20.43 -0.16
N GLN A 259 9.45 20.52 -1.44
CA GLN A 259 8.08 20.57 -1.94
C GLN A 259 7.46 19.16 -2.07
N PHE A 260 8.25 18.10 -1.91
CA PHE A 260 7.82 16.74 -2.22
C PHE A 260 7.74 15.89 -0.95
N GLU A 261 6.76 16.18 -0.11
CA GLU A 261 6.45 15.34 1.04
C GLU A 261 5.78 14.03 0.61
N ARG A 262 6.13 12.93 1.28
CA ARG A 262 5.68 11.56 0.97
C ARG A 262 4.72 11.00 2.04
N GLY A 263 3.69 11.76 2.38
CA GLY A 263 2.82 11.46 3.52
C GLY A 263 2.18 10.08 3.53
N THR A 264 1.77 9.55 2.36
CA THR A 264 0.93 8.33 2.29
C THR A 264 1.59 7.15 1.57
N THR A 265 2.87 7.25 1.23
CA THR A 265 3.53 6.23 0.39
C THR A 265 4.10 5.06 1.19
N LYS A 266 4.07 5.09 2.50
CA LYS A 266 4.76 4.14 3.37
C LYS A 266 3.81 3.23 4.14
N THR A 267 4.16 1.96 4.23
CA THR A 267 3.48 0.96 5.06
C THR A 267 4.19 0.75 6.39
N GLN A 268 5.43 1.26 6.49
CA GLN A 268 6.30 1.14 7.65
C GLN A 268 7.30 2.29 7.67
N ARG A 269 7.87 2.55 8.84
CA ARG A 269 8.92 3.56 9.03
C ARG A 269 10.18 2.96 9.61
N PRO A 270 11.37 3.43 9.22
CA PRO A 270 12.61 3.10 9.92
C PRO A 270 12.69 3.86 11.24
N VAL A 271 13.04 3.15 12.30
CA VAL A 271 13.35 3.71 13.63
C VAL A 271 14.80 3.39 13.95
N VAL A 272 15.60 4.42 14.18
CA VAL A 272 17.03 4.29 14.43
C VAL A 272 17.27 4.06 15.93
N ARG A 273 17.91 2.96 16.25
CA ARG A 273 18.45 2.67 17.58
C ARG A 273 19.76 3.44 17.73
N PHE A 274 19.65 4.69 18.19
CA PHE A 274 20.80 5.59 18.31
C PHE A 274 21.87 5.10 19.29
N ASP A 275 21.45 4.28 20.25
CA ASP A 275 22.33 3.55 21.17
C ASP A 275 23.25 2.54 20.51
N LEU A 276 22.85 2.00 19.36
CA LEU A 276 23.63 1.02 18.58
C LEU A 276 24.37 1.66 17.39
N CYS A 277 24.06 2.90 17.06
CA CYS A 277 24.54 3.53 15.84
C CYS A 277 26.06 3.78 15.85
N THR A 278 26.75 3.25 14.85
CA THR A 278 28.21 3.41 14.67
C THR A 278 28.60 4.59 13.80
N LYS A 279 27.64 5.43 13.39
CA LYS A 279 27.86 6.63 12.57
C LYS A 279 28.49 6.38 11.20
N CYS A 280 28.22 5.20 10.62
CA CYS A 280 28.83 4.77 9.37
C CYS A 280 28.29 5.47 8.10
N SER A 281 27.24 6.29 8.23
CA SER A 281 26.60 7.07 7.17
C SER A 281 25.91 6.27 6.05
N LEU A 282 25.90 4.94 6.08
CA LEU A 282 25.36 4.13 5.00
C LEU A 282 23.85 4.34 4.81
N CYS A 283 23.08 4.50 5.87
CA CYS A 283 21.65 4.80 5.79
C CYS A 283 21.36 6.14 5.06
N TRP A 284 22.21 7.13 5.25
CA TRP A 284 22.15 8.42 4.58
C TRP A 284 22.58 8.30 3.11
N LEU A 285 23.70 7.59 2.83
CA LEU A 285 24.23 7.43 1.48
C LEU A 285 23.30 6.64 0.56
N GLU A 286 22.65 5.61 1.11
CA GLU A 286 21.84 4.68 0.33
C GLU A 286 20.34 5.02 0.32
N CYS A 287 19.91 6.07 1.05
CA CYS A 287 18.51 6.48 1.04
C CYS A 287 18.13 7.07 -0.33
N PRO A 288 17.18 6.48 -1.08
CA PRO A 288 16.83 6.96 -2.41
C PRO A 288 16.14 8.33 -2.41
N ASP A 289 15.50 8.70 -1.29
CA ASP A 289 14.76 9.96 -1.13
C ASP A 289 15.47 10.95 -0.19
N GLU A 290 16.73 10.68 0.17
CA GLU A 290 17.55 11.54 1.05
C GLU A 290 16.84 11.95 2.35
N SER A 291 16.11 11.01 2.95
CA SER A 291 15.28 11.25 4.12
C SER A 291 16.04 11.23 5.44
N PHE A 292 17.38 11.17 5.43
CA PHE A 292 18.19 11.22 6.62
C PHE A 292 18.90 12.56 6.76
N ASP A 293 18.81 13.16 7.95
CA ASP A 293 19.50 14.40 8.31
C ASP A 293 20.60 14.12 9.34
N PRO A 294 21.78 14.69 9.18
CA PRO A 294 22.82 14.58 10.20
C PRO A 294 22.41 15.34 11.46
N THR A 295 22.58 14.71 12.61
CA THR A 295 22.41 15.35 13.92
C THR A 295 23.69 16.05 14.37
N PRO A 296 23.62 16.98 15.33
CA PRO A 296 24.81 17.61 15.88
C PRO A 296 25.86 16.63 16.47
N ASP A 297 25.38 15.45 16.91
CA ASP A 297 26.25 14.42 17.48
C ASP A 297 26.85 13.49 16.41
N GLY A 298 26.62 13.78 15.13
CA GLY A 298 27.09 12.98 14.00
C GLY A 298 26.33 11.66 13.80
N LEU A 299 25.12 11.57 14.36
CA LEU A 299 24.16 10.50 14.07
C LEU A 299 23.28 10.94 12.91
N TYR A 300 22.35 10.08 12.49
CA TYR A 300 21.47 10.35 11.37
C TYR A 300 20.02 10.18 11.78
N ASP A 301 19.26 11.26 11.74
CA ASP A 301 17.83 11.28 12.03
C ASP A 301 17.00 11.04 10.78
N VAL A 302 15.82 10.48 10.94
CA VAL A 302 14.90 10.22 9.82
C VAL A 302 13.88 11.34 9.70
N ASN A 303 13.87 12.00 8.56
CA ASN A 303 12.86 12.98 8.23
C ASN A 303 11.65 12.26 7.59
N TYR A 304 10.67 11.92 8.41
CA TYR A 304 9.53 11.10 8.02
C TYR A 304 8.67 11.68 6.90
N PRO A 305 8.42 12.99 6.78
CA PRO A 305 7.71 13.56 5.64
C PRO A 305 8.26 13.17 4.27
N TYR A 306 9.57 12.91 4.17
CA TYR A 306 10.22 12.53 2.90
C TYR A 306 10.49 11.03 2.78
N CYS A 307 10.32 10.27 3.85
CA CYS A 307 10.58 8.84 3.87
C CYS A 307 9.46 8.06 3.18
N VAL A 308 9.81 7.18 2.23
CA VAL A 308 8.87 6.27 1.55
C VAL A 308 8.75 4.89 2.21
N GLY A 309 9.43 4.67 3.32
CA GLY A 309 9.34 3.40 4.06
C GLY A 309 9.93 2.18 3.33
N CYS A 310 10.82 2.37 2.36
CA CYS A 310 11.35 1.29 1.52
C CYS A 310 12.23 0.27 2.26
N GLY A 311 12.69 0.57 3.47
CA GLY A 311 13.53 -0.31 4.28
C GLY A 311 14.99 -0.40 3.87
N LYS A 312 15.42 0.30 2.82
CA LYS A 312 16.81 0.23 2.31
C LYS A 312 17.85 0.56 3.37
N CYS A 313 17.55 1.54 4.22
CA CYS A 313 18.43 1.95 5.32
C CYS A 313 18.64 0.83 6.36
N ALA A 314 17.61 0.04 6.65
CA ALA A 314 17.73 -1.11 7.55
C ALA A 314 18.51 -2.26 6.90
N GLU A 315 18.33 -2.46 5.59
CA GLU A 315 19.04 -3.49 4.83
C GLU A 315 20.56 -3.22 4.76
N VAL A 316 20.95 -1.96 4.55
CA VAL A 316 22.38 -1.59 4.40
C VAL A 316 23.09 -1.34 5.73
N CYS A 317 22.37 -1.27 6.83
CA CYS A 317 22.96 -1.02 8.14
C CYS A 317 23.86 -2.20 8.55
N PRO A 318 25.17 -1.97 8.83
CA PRO A 318 26.09 -3.03 9.21
C PRO A 318 25.85 -3.55 10.63
N VAL A 319 25.09 -2.81 11.44
CA VAL A 319 24.78 -3.18 12.81
C VAL A 319 23.37 -3.76 12.86
N LYS A 320 23.27 -5.03 13.22
CA LYS A 320 22.00 -5.73 13.34
C LYS A 320 21.06 -4.97 14.29
N GLU A 321 19.82 -4.80 13.87
CA GLU A 321 18.76 -4.13 14.64
C GLU A 321 19.04 -2.65 15.04
N CYS A 322 20.08 -2.05 14.49
CA CYS A 322 20.31 -0.61 14.66
C CYS A 322 19.23 0.23 13.96
N ILE A 323 18.70 -0.25 12.85
CA ILE A 323 17.53 0.35 12.20
C ILE A 323 16.46 -0.74 12.10
N VAL A 324 15.37 -0.55 12.82
CA VAL A 324 14.22 -1.46 12.80
C VAL A 324 13.07 -0.81 12.03
N MET A 325 12.27 -1.63 11.35
CA MET A 325 11.08 -1.14 10.67
C MET A 325 9.88 -1.34 11.57
N ILE A 326 9.03 -0.31 11.66
CA ILE A 326 7.82 -0.31 12.48
C ILE A 326 6.63 0.03 11.59
N ASP A 327 5.51 -0.65 11.79
CA ASP A 327 4.27 -0.45 11.04
C ASP A 327 3.81 1.02 11.07
N GLU A 328 3.42 1.56 9.92
CA GLU A 328 3.00 2.95 9.75
C GLU A 328 1.84 3.33 10.68
N LEU A 329 0.93 2.41 10.98
CA LEU A 329 -0.22 2.67 11.85
C LEU A 329 0.13 2.78 13.34
N ARG A 330 1.41 2.62 13.72
CA ARG A 330 1.90 2.85 15.09
C ARG A 330 2.34 4.29 15.34
N PHE A 331 2.39 5.12 14.31
CA PHE A 331 2.83 6.50 14.41
C PHE A 331 1.63 7.44 14.33
N GLU A 332 1.54 8.37 15.25
CA GLU A 332 0.50 9.40 15.30
C GLU A 332 0.91 10.66 14.54
N ASP A 333 2.22 10.93 14.46
CA ASP A 333 2.79 12.12 13.82
C ASP A 333 4.06 11.79 13.02
N ASP A 334 4.69 12.83 12.49
CA ASP A 334 5.98 12.78 11.80
C ASP A 334 7.13 13.35 12.64
N ALA A 335 7.03 13.27 13.96
CA ALA A 335 8.03 13.78 14.87
C ALA A 335 9.40 13.11 14.67
N SER A 336 10.46 13.87 14.95
CA SER A 336 11.85 13.43 14.82
C SER A 336 12.15 12.26 15.78
N PRO A 337 12.61 11.11 15.28
CA PRO A 337 13.13 10.03 16.12
C PRO A 337 14.25 10.46 17.05
N TRP A 338 15.13 11.32 16.56
CA TRP A 338 16.24 11.85 17.36
C TRP A 338 15.77 12.68 18.56
N GLU A 339 14.80 13.57 18.35
CA GLU A 339 14.24 14.38 19.43
C GLU A 339 13.49 13.50 20.44
N ALA A 340 12.76 12.49 19.98
CA ALA A 340 12.12 11.52 20.85
C ALA A 340 13.13 10.72 21.68
N TYR A 341 14.20 10.25 21.06
CA TYR A 341 15.28 9.55 21.75
C TYR A 341 15.97 10.43 22.80
N LYS A 342 16.30 11.68 22.48
CA LYS A 342 16.92 12.60 23.46
C LYS A 342 16.02 12.83 24.68
N LYS A 343 14.73 12.89 24.48
CA LYS A 343 13.76 13.12 25.55
C LYS A 343 13.64 11.93 26.51
N ASP A 344 13.60 10.72 25.98
CA ASP A 344 13.51 9.47 26.75
C ASP A 344 14.21 8.33 26.02
N PRO A 345 15.55 8.17 26.19
CA PRO A 345 16.29 7.10 25.51
C PRO A 345 15.83 5.69 25.85
N VAL A 346 15.46 5.45 27.11
CA VAL A 346 15.06 4.12 27.58
C VAL A 346 13.69 3.73 27.04
N GLY A 347 12.72 4.63 27.17
CA GLY A 347 11.37 4.39 26.64
C GLY A 347 11.35 4.28 25.11
N TYR A 348 12.13 5.12 24.42
CA TYR A 348 12.27 5.05 22.97
C TYR A 348 12.79 3.68 22.49
N VAL A 349 13.86 3.17 23.12
CA VAL A 349 14.45 1.87 22.80
C VAL A 349 13.46 0.74 23.09
N ALA A 350 12.79 0.77 24.24
CA ALA A 350 11.80 -0.23 24.62
C ALA A 350 10.64 -0.26 23.63
N TRP A 351 10.12 0.92 23.25
CA TRP A 351 9.06 1.06 22.27
C TRP A 351 9.46 0.51 20.89
N ALA A 352 10.68 0.81 20.43
CA ALA A 352 11.19 0.30 19.17
C ALA A 352 11.31 -1.22 19.14
N GLU A 353 11.76 -1.84 20.25
CA GLU A 353 11.86 -3.29 20.38
C GLU A 353 10.50 -3.97 20.39
N GLU A 354 9.53 -3.39 21.09
CA GLU A 354 8.18 -3.93 21.20
C GLU A 354 7.44 -3.92 19.87
N HIS A 355 7.64 -2.86 19.06
CA HIS A 355 6.86 -2.62 17.86
C HIS A 355 7.58 -2.97 16.56
N LYS A 356 8.83 -3.45 16.63
CA LYS A 356 9.55 -3.85 15.42
C LYS A 356 8.80 -4.94 14.66
N VAL A 357 8.67 -4.73 13.36
CA VAL A 357 8.00 -5.69 12.49
C VAL A 357 8.97 -6.79 12.15
N GLY A 358 8.83 -7.94 12.81
CA GLY A 358 9.58 -9.13 12.47
C GLY A 358 9.16 -9.67 11.10
N GLY A 359 10.16 -9.91 10.23
CA GLY A 359 9.96 -10.73 9.03
C GLY A 359 9.16 -10.14 7.87
N ARG A 360 8.84 -8.85 7.87
CA ARG A 360 8.24 -8.20 6.67
C ARG A 360 9.23 -8.00 5.51
N TYR A 361 10.52 -8.26 5.72
CA TYR A 361 11.50 -8.28 4.62
C TYR A 361 11.44 -9.60 3.89
N THR A 362 10.83 -9.58 2.75
CA THR A 362 10.81 -10.71 1.85
C THR A 362 11.75 -10.41 0.69
N HIS A 363 12.82 -11.20 0.57
CA HIS A 363 13.68 -11.13 -0.61
C HIS A 363 13.16 -12.13 -1.64
N PRO A 364 12.80 -11.69 -2.84
CA PRO A 364 12.49 -12.61 -3.91
C PRO A 364 13.77 -13.33 -4.34
N PHE A 365 13.76 -14.64 -4.27
CA PHE A 365 14.78 -15.47 -4.93
C PHE A 365 14.23 -15.92 -6.27
N ILE A 366 15.05 -15.75 -7.31
CA ILE A 366 14.75 -16.34 -8.61
C ILE A 366 15.06 -17.83 -8.49
N THR A 367 14.01 -18.64 -8.53
CA THR A 367 14.11 -20.08 -8.71
C THR A 367 13.87 -20.41 -10.19
N GLY A 368 14.25 -21.59 -10.64
CA GLY A 368 14.01 -22.02 -12.03
C GLY A 368 12.53 -22.07 -12.45
N ARG A 369 11.60 -21.70 -11.57
CA ARG A 369 10.14 -21.65 -11.82
C ARG A 369 9.50 -20.31 -11.47
N GLY A 370 10.27 -19.27 -11.17
CA GLY A 370 9.76 -17.97 -10.77
C GLY A 370 10.43 -17.44 -9.49
N PHE A 371 9.71 -16.58 -8.79
CA PHE A 371 10.18 -15.97 -7.56
C PHE A 371 9.67 -16.77 -6.35
N GLU A 372 10.54 -17.19 -5.49
CA GLU A 372 10.19 -17.68 -4.16
C GLU A 372 10.40 -16.55 -3.16
N VAL A 373 9.36 -16.22 -2.41
CA VAL A 373 9.44 -15.21 -1.35
C VAL A 373 9.90 -15.91 -0.09
N VAL A 374 11.06 -15.56 0.40
CA VAL A 374 11.57 -16.05 1.68
C VAL A 374 11.36 -14.95 2.71
N GLN A 375 10.54 -15.23 3.73
CA GLN A 375 10.56 -14.43 4.94
C GLN A 375 11.91 -14.65 5.61
N GLY A 376 12.71 -13.60 5.71
CA GLY A 376 14.05 -13.74 6.18
C GLY A 376 14.59 -12.53 6.91
N GLU A 377 15.64 -12.77 7.64
CA GLU A 377 16.46 -11.72 8.21
C GLU A 377 17.06 -10.87 7.09
N SER A 378 17.20 -9.56 7.31
CA SER A 378 17.87 -8.65 6.37
C SER A 378 19.28 -9.18 6.06
N ILE A 379 19.63 -9.30 4.79
CA ILE A 379 20.96 -9.71 4.37
C ILE A 379 21.86 -8.46 4.40
N PRO A 380 22.89 -8.41 5.22
CA PRO A 380 23.82 -7.29 5.25
C PRO A 380 24.44 -7.07 3.87
N MET A 381 24.46 -5.82 3.40
CA MET A 381 25.22 -5.47 2.20
C MET A 381 26.71 -5.83 2.38
N GLY A 382 27.30 -6.55 1.41
CA GLY A 382 28.68 -7.01 1.46
C GLY A 382 28.88 -8.37 2.09
N GLY A 383 27.88 -8.98 2.71
CA GLY A 383 27.89 -10.38 3.07
C GLY A 383 27.87 -11.24 1.79
N LYS A 384 28.76 -12.25 1.69
CA LYS A 384 28.60 -13.29 0.69
C LYS A 384 27.20 -13.85 0.87
N ARG A 385 26.33 -13.71 -0.15
CA ARG A 385 25.00 -14.33 -0.16
C ARG A 385 25.19 -15.77 0.32
N ALA A 386 24.67 -16.11 1.48
CA ALA A 386 24.56 -17.48 1.87
C ALA A 386 23.66 -18.12 0.83
N ALA A 387 24.25 -18.81 -0.14
CA ALA A 387 23.51 -19.61 -1.09
C ALA A 387 22.63 -20.52 -0.26
N SER A 388 21.31 -20.34 -0.30
CA SER A 388 20.43 -21.32 0.33
C SER A 388 20.85 -22.68 -0.24
N LYS A 389 20.92 -23.70 0.57
CA LYS A 389 21.29 -25.06 0.10
C LYS A 389 20.37 -25.55 -1.03
N LYS A 390 19.24 -24.90 -1.29
CA LYS A 390 18.33 -25.11 -2.42
C LYS A 390 18.77 -24.40 -3.71
N ALA A 391 19.40 -23.24 -3.65
CA ALA A 391 19.91 -22.54 -4.84
C ALA A 391 21.12 -23.25 -5.47
N ALA A 392 21.84 -24.07 -4.72
CA ALA A 392 23.00 -24.83 -5.20
C ALA A 392 22.64 -26.04 -6.12
N LYS A 393 21.36 -26.29 -6.41
CA LYS A 393 20.88 -27.34 -7.32
C LYS A 393 20.29 -26.82 -8.64
N LEU A 394 20.62 -25.61 -9.03
CA LEU A 394 20.33 -25.13 -10.39
C LEU A 394 21.41 -25.68 -11.31
N ASP A 395 21.05 -26.71 -12.04
CA ASP A 395 21.85 -27.29 -13.12
C ASP A 395 21.98 -26.26 -14.27
N PRO A 396 23.17 -25.80 -14.66
CA PRO A 396 23.34 -24.79 -15.72
C PRO A 396 23.12 -25.33 -17.13
N GLY A 397 22.54 -26.52 -17.29
CA GLY A 397 22.46 -27.27 -18.55
C GLY A 397 21.10 -27.40 -19.23
N GLY A 398 20.14 -26.52 -19.00
CA GLY A 398 18.83 -26.55 -19.64
C GLY A 398 18.70 -25.59 -20.83
N ASN A 399 19.49 -25.80 -21.89
CA ASN A 399 19.13 -25.39 -23.24
C ASN A 399 18.11 -26.39 -23.80
N GLN A 400 16.84 -25.98 -23.94
CA GLN A 400 15.95 -26.22 -25.08
C GLN A 400 14.66 -25.47 -24.87
#